data_a5d6df8997a6a86d17b0a68fd6ce9eef
#
_entry.id   a5d6df8997a6a86d17b0a68fd6ce9eef
#
_cell.length_a   1.000
_cell.length_b   1.000
_cell.length_c   1.000
_cell.angle_alpha   90.00
_cell.angle_beta   90.00
_cell.angle_gamma   90.00
#
_symmetry.space_group_name_H-M   'P 1'
#
loop_
_entity.id
_entity.type
_entity.pdbx_description
1 polymer ?
#
loop_
_entity_poly.entity_id
_entity_poly.type
_entity_poly.pdbx_seq_one_letter_code
_entity_poly.pdbx_strand_id
1 'polypeptide(L)'
;MKFFIDTANLDQIREANELGVLDGVTTNPSLMAKEGIRGVENQRKHYLEICEIVGGDVSAEVIATDLEGMIKEGEELAALHPNIVVKVPCIEAGIKAIKYFTRKGIRTNCTLVFSVGQALLAAKAGATYVSPFVGRLDDIASAGIELVRKKVEMYDYYDYDTQVLAASIRSTQHIIQCVEAGADVATCPLSAIKGLLKHPLTDSGLATFLADYKKVNG
;
A
#
# COMPACT_ATOMS: atom_id res chain seq x y z
N MET A 1 11.64 0.12 -5.22
CA MET A 1 10.41 -0.12 -4.43
C MET A 1 9.67 1.20 -4.25
N LYS A 2 8.36 1.23 -4.51
CA LYS A 2 7.50 2.40 -4.26
C LYS A 2 7.11 2.47 -2.78
N PHE A 3 6.94 3.69 -2.26
CA PHE A 3 6.36 3.92 -0.93
C PHE A 3 4.92 4.37 -1.03
N PHE A 4 4.02 3.60 -0.41
CA PHE A 4 2.66 4.02 -0.13
C PHE A 4 2.51 4.30 1.37
N ILE A 5 1.63 5.23 1.74
CA ILE A 5 1.24 5.43 3.13
C ILE A 5 -0.08 4.70 3.42
N ASP A 6 -0.14 3.98 4.55
CA ASP A 6 -1.34 3.22 4.98
C ASP A 6 -2.12 4.03 6.02
N THR A 7 -2.94 4.95 5.55
CA THR A 7 -3.73 5.85 6.41
C THR A 7 -4.90 6.48 5.65
N ALA A 8 -5.93 6.90 6.37
CA ALA A 8 -6.97 7.80 5.88
C ALA A 8 -6.85 9.23 6.44
N ASN A 9 -5.81 9.52 7.24
CA ASN A 9 -5.58 10.82 7.84
C ASN A 9 -4.91 11.76 6.82
N LEU A 10 -5.61 12.83 6.43
CA LEU A 10 -5.14 13.75 5.39
C LEU A 10 -3.86 14.50 5.78
N ASP A 11 -3.67 14.83 7.05
CA ASP A 11 -2.48 15.55 7.50
C ASP A 11 -1.25 14.64 7.43
N GLN A 12 -1.37 13.36 7.79
CA GLN A 12 -0.30 12.38 7.60
C GLN A 12 0.05 12.18 6.11
N ILE A 13 -0.96 12.18 5.23
CA ILE A 13 -0.76 12.06 3.78
C ILE A 13 -0.02 13.29 3.25
N ARG A 14 -0.41 14.51 3.66
CA ARG A 14 0.29 15.75 3.28
C ARG A 14 1.73 15.74 3.76
N GLU A 15 1.96 15.40 5.03
CA GLU A 15 3.32 15.30 5.60
C GLU A 15 4.19 14.29 4.85
N ALA A 16 3.64 13.12 4.51
CA ALA A 16 4.36 12.12 3.71
C ALA A 16 4.65 12.61 2.30
N ASN A 17 3.70 13.31 1.67
CA ASN A 17 3.86 13.86 0.32
C ASN A 17 4.92 14.97 0.28
N GLU A 18 5.01 15.81 1.31
CA GLU A 18 6.04 16.85 1.45
C GLU A 18 7.46 16.30 1.54
N LEU A 19 7.64 15.05 2.00
CA LEU A 19 8.95 14.39 1.97
C LEU A 19 9.42 14.10 0.52
N GLY A 20 8.56 14.16 -0.46
CA GLY A 20 8.88 13.93 -1.88
C GLY A 20 9.20 12.47 -2.25
N VAL A 21 8.81 11.51 -1.39
CA VAL A 21 9.09 10.07 -1.58
C VAL A 21 7.81 9.23 -1.62
N LEU A 22 6.63 9.86 -1.61
CA LEU A 22 5.35 9.17 -1.60
C LEU A 22 4.87 8.88 -3.02
N ASP A 23 4.57 7.60 -3.30
CA ASP A 23 4.09 7.13 -4.60
C ASP A 23 2.60 6.78 -4.60
N GLY A 24 1.96 6.69 -3.43
CA GLY A 24 0.55 6.35 -3.34
C GLY A 24 0.02 6.18 -1.90
N VAL A 25 -1.25 5.82 -1.81
CA VAL A 25 -1.96 5.64 -0.53
C VAL A 25 -2.75 4.35 -0.55
N THR A 26 -2.72 3.61 0.56
CA THR A 26 -3.73 2.58 0.81
C THR A 26 -4.63 3.00 1.95
N THR A 27 -5.90 2.72 1.78
CA THR A 27 -6.90 2.87 2.83
C THR A 27 -7.62 1.55 3.07
N ASN A 28 -8.46 1.52 4.09
CA ASN A 28 -9.39 0.43 4.35
C ASN A 28 -10.54 0.93 5.24
N PRO A 29 -11.63 0.17 5.41
CA PRO A 29 -12.77 0.59 6.21
C PRO A 29 -12.42 0.95 7.66
N SER A 30 -11.45 0.25 8.26
CA SER A 30 -11.02 0.52 9.65
C SER A 30 -10.28 1.85 9.77
N LEU A 31 -9.44 2.20 8.80
CA LEU A 31 -8.74 3.49 8.75
C LEU A 31 -9.73 4.65 8.54
N MET A 32 -10.70 4.49 7.62
CA MET A 32 -11.77 5.47 7.42
C MET A 32 -12.61 5.68 8.69
N ALA A 33 -12.98 4.59 9.38
CA ALA A 33 -13.72 4.66 10.63
C ALA A 33 -12.95 5.36 11.74
N LYS A 34 -11.64 5.16 11.82
CA LYS A 34 -10.76 5.80 12.80
C LYS A 34 -10.71 7.32 12.62
N GLU A 35 -10.76 7.81 11.40
CA GLU A 35 -10.85 9.25 11.08
C GLU A 35 -12.29 9.79 11.18
N GLY A 36 -13.25 8.98 11.61
CA GLY A 36 -14.65 9.39 11.78
C GLY A 36 -15.43 9.57 10.48
N ILE A 37 -14.89 9.08 9.35
CA ILE A 37 -15.51 9.21 8.04
C ILE A 37 -16.60 8.16 7.89
N ARG A 38 -17.85 8.63 7.90
CA ARG A 38 -19.05 7.79 7.86
C ARG A 38 -19.92 8.13 6.67
N GLY A 39 -20.55 7.10 6.11
CA GLY A 39 -21.46 7.22 4.97
C GLY A 39 -20.75 7.29 3.63
N VAL A 40 -21.38 6.73 2.60
CA VAL A 40 -20.81 6.55 1.25
C VAL A 40 -20.35 7.88 0.63
N GLU A 41 -21.17 8.93 0.74
CA GLU A 41 -20.84 10.24 0.15
C GLU A 41 -19.62 10.90 0.81
N ASN A 42 -19.49 10.78 2.14
CA ASN A 42 -18.31 11.32 2.83
C ASN A 42 -17.06 10.52 2.49
N GLN A 43 -17.17 9.20 2.36
CA GLN A 43 -16.04 8.36 1.91
C GLN A 43 -15.60 8.72 0.49
N ARG A 44 -16.54 8.94 -0.45
CA ARG A 44 -16.23 9.36 -1.82
C ARG A 44 -15.50 10.70 -1.85
N LYS A 45 -15.99 11.70 -1.12
CA LYS A 45 -15.32 13.00 -1.00
C LYS A 45 -13.91 12.85 -0.44
N HIS A 46 -13.77 12.04 0.58
CA HIS A 46 -12.47 11.80 1.21
C HIS A 46 -11.46 11.13 0.26
N TYR A 47 -11.90 10.14 -0.54
CA TYR A 47 -11.06 9.56 -1.58
C TYR A 47 -10.61 10.58 -2.63
N LEU A 48 -11.51 11.48 -3.04
CA LEU A 48 -11.15 12.57 -3.96
C LEU A 48 -10.11 13.51 -3.34
N GLU A 49 -10.27 13.91 -2.09
CA GLU A 49 -9.29 14.74 -1.38
C GLU A 49 -7.92 14.04 -1.30
N ILE A 50 -7.88 12.74 -1.03
CA ILE A 50 -6.63 11.97 -1.06
C ILE A 50 -6.00 12.00 -2.46
N CYS A 51 -6.79 11.78 -3.51
CA CYS A 51 -6.29 11.81 -4.89
C CYS A 51 -5.73 13.16 -5.30
N GLU A 52 -6.31 14.26 -4.81
CA GLU A 52 -5.81 15.63 -5.07
C GLU A 52 -4.46 15.92 -4.36
N ILE A 53 -4.21 15.29 -3.20
CA ILE A 53 -2.95 15.46 -2.47
C ILE A 53 -1.85 14.62 -3.11
N VAL A 54 -2.18 13.40 -3.55
CA VAL A 54 -1.20 12.40 -4.01
C VAL A 54 -1.34 12.20 -5.52
N GLY A 55 -0.29 12.50 -6.26
CA GLY A 55 -0.26 12.27 -7.71
C GLY A 55 -0.19 10.81 -8.14
N GLY A 56 -0.25 9.87 -7.19
CA GLY A 56 -0.10 8.43 -7.39
C GLY A 56 -1.37 7.62 -7.08
N ASP A 57 -1.22 6.31 -7.03
CA ASP A 57 -2.33 5.38 -6.86
C ASP A 57 -2.96 5.43 -5.46
N VAL A 58 -4.28 5.38 -5.40
CA VAL A 58 -5.07 5.38 -4.16
C VAL A 58 -5.95 4.13 -4.10
N SER A 59 -5.64 3.22 -3.19
CA SER A 59 -6.43 2.00 -3.00
C SER A 59 -7.68 2.29 -2.18
N ALA A 60 -8.86 2.17 -2.83
CA ALA A 60 -10.19 2.33 -2.25
C ALA A 60 -10.90 0.97 -2.17
N GLU A 61 -11.27 0.54 -0.96
CA GLU A 61 -11.74 -0.82 -0.70
C GLU A 61 -13.26 -0.95 -0.78
N VAL A 62 -13.74 -1.97 -1.51
CA VAL A 62 -15.16 -2.35 -1.54
C VAL A 62 -15.57 -2.99 -0.19
N ILE A 63 -16.84 -2.85 0.16
CA ILE A 63 -17.42 -3.40 1.40
C ILE A 63 -18.22 -4.66 1.13
N ALA A 64 -18.84 -4.76 -0.05
CA ALA A 64 -19.62 -5.92 -0.45
C ALA A 64 -18.78 -7.21 -0.40
N THR A 65 -19.40 -8.33 -0.09
CA THR A 65 -18.78 -9.65 -0.03
C THR A 65 -19.28 -10.61 -1.11
N ASP A 66 -20.30 -10.21 -1.85
CA ASP A 66 -20.81 -10.90 -3.02
C ASP A 66 -20.35 -10.24 -4.32
N LEU A 67 -20.41 -10.99 -5.42
CA LEU A 67 -19.87 -10.55 -6.71
C LEU A 67 -20.57 -9.30 -7.28
N GLU A 68 -21.90 -9.25 -7.21
CA GLU A 68 -22.68 -8.16 -7.80
C GLU A 68 -22.42 -6.86 -7.04
N GLY A 69 -22.43 -6.93 -5.71
CA GLY A 69 -22.10 -5.80 -4.85
C GLY A 69 -20.69 -5.30 -5.07
N MET A 70 -19.68 -6.19 -5.15
CA MET A 70 -18.30 -5.81 -5.44
C MET A 70 -18.15 -5.11 -6.80
N ILE A 71 -18.81 -5.62 -7.83
CA ILE A 71 -18.77 -5.02 -9.17
C ILE A 71 -19.37 -3.61 -9.12
N LYS A 72 -20.55 -3.46 -8.55
CA LYS A 72 -21.22 -2.17 -8.45
C LYS A 72 -20.37 -1.15 -7.69
N GLU A 73 -19.94 -1.49 -6.47
CA GLU A 73 -19.13 -0.59 -5.64
C GLU A 73 -17.80 -0.26 -6.32
N GLY A 74 -17.14 -1.25 -6.93
CA GLY A 74 -15.85 -1.06 -7.58
C GLY A 74 -15.93 -0.18 -8.84
N GLU A 75 -16.98 -0.29 -9.65
CA GLU A 75 -17.21 0.62 -10.79
C GLU A 75 -17.48 2.06 -10.31
N GLU A 76 -18.27 2.22 -9.24
CA GLU A 76 -18.54 3.52 -8.62
C GLU A 76 -17.25 4.16 -8.06
N LEU A 77 -16.39 3.38 -7.40
CA LEU A 77 -15.10 3.86 -6.89
C LEU A 77 -14.15 4.23 -8.05
N ALA A 78 -14.01 3.36 -9.03
CA ALA A 78 -13.12 3.61 -10.18
C ALA A 78 -13.52 4.84 -10.99
N ALA A 79 -14.81 5.18 -11.03
CA ALA A 79 -15.32 6.35 -11.71
C ALA A 79 -15.01 7.68 -10.99
N LEU A 80 -14.59 7.66 -9.72
CA LEU A 80 -14.30 8.87 -8.95
C LEU A 80 -13.06 9.60 -9.46
N HIS A 81 -11.98 8.87 -9.73
CA HIS A 81 -10.71 9.45 -10.15
C HIS A 81 -9.82 8.41 -10.83
N PRO A 82 -9.02 8.78 -11.86
CA PRO A 82 -8.13 7.85 -12.57
C PRO A 82 -7.05 7.21 -11.70
N ASN A 83 -6.70 7.80 -10.56
CA ASN A 83 -5.73 7.24 -9.61
C ASN A 83 -6.35 6.19 -8.67
N ILE A 84 -7.66 6.00 -8.69
CA ILE A 84 -8.30 4.97 -7.85
C ILE A 84 -7.92 3.59 -8.36
N VAL A 85 -7.48 2.77 -7.42
CA VAL A 85 -7.27 1.33 -7.57
C VAL A 85 -8.26 0.63 -6.67
N VAL A 86 -9.18 -0.14 -7.25
CA VAL A 86 -10.24 -0.82 -6.52
C VAL A 86 -9.66 -1.95 -5.67
N LYS A 87 -9.78 -1.84 -4.35
CA LYS A 87 -9.24 -2.84 -3.44
C LYS A 87 -10.30 -3.89 -3.12
N VAL A 88 -9.96 -5.16 -3.33
CA VAL A 88 -10.90 -6.29 -3.32
C VAL A 88 -10.33 -7.43 -2.47
N PRO A 89 -11.10 -8.03 -1.54
CA PRO A 89 -10.60 -9.11 -0.69
C PRO A 89 -10.37 -10.40 -1.50
N CYS A 90 -9.37 -11.18 -1.08
CA CYS A 90 -9.00 -12.44 -1.73
C CYS A 90 -9.95 -13.58 -1.35
N ILE A 91 -11.18 -13.50 -1.82
CA ILE A 91 -12.22 -14.54 -1.72
C ILE A 91 -12.70 -14.91 -3.13
N GLU A 92 -13.49 -15.99 -3.28
CA GLU A 92 -13.94 -16.45 -4.60
C GLU A 92 -14.66 -15.33 -5.39
N ALA A 93 -15.60 -14.61 -4.77
CA ALA A 93 -16.27 -13.48 -5.39
C ALA A 93 -15.27 -12.36 -5.76
N GLY A 94 -14.26 -12.10 -4.92
CA GLY A 94 -13.21 -11.12 -5.16
C GLY A 94 -12.34 -11.47 -6.36
N ILE A 95 -11.93 -12.72 -6.53
CA ILE A 95 -11.16 -13.17 -7.71
C ILE A 95 -11.99 -13.02 -9.00
N LYS A 96 -13.28 -13.34 -8.95
CA LYS A 96 -14.20 -13.12 -10.07
C LYS A 96 -14.36 -11.63 -10.39
N ALA A 97 -14.48 -10.78 -9.37
CA ALA A 97 -14.58 -9.34 -9.53
C ALA A 97 -13.27 -8.75 -10.13
N ILE A 98 -12.09 -9.17 -9.66
CA ILE A 98 -10.80 -8.76 -10.25
C ILE A 98 -10.77 -9.09 -11.74
N LYS A 99 -11.16 -10.32 -12.13
CA LYS A 99 -11.20 -10.69 -13.55
C LYS A 99 -12.15 -9.83 -14.37
N TYR A 100 -13.31 -9.49 -13.81
CA TYR A 100 -14.25 -8.56 -14.43
C TYR A 100 -13.62 -7.17 -14.61
N PHE A 101 -13.03 -6.60 -13.56
CA PHE A 101 -12.40 -5.28 -13.59
C PHE A 101 -11.24 -5.20 -14.58
N THR A 102 -10.38 -6.24 -14.62
CA THR A 102 -9.29 -6.34 -15.60
C THR A 102 -9.79 -6.22 -17.04
N ARG A 103 -10.89 -6.91 -17.38
CA ARG A 103 -11.49 -6.81 -18.72
C ARG A 103 -12.06 -5.42 -19.05
N LYS A 104 -12.38 -4.65 -18.04
CA LYS A 104 -12.87 -3.26 -18.14
C LYS A 104 -11.75 -2.23 -18.10
N GLY A 105 -10.49 -2.65 -17.93
CA GLY A 105 -9.36 -1.73 -17.74
C GLY A 105 -9.34 -1.04 -16.38
N ILE A 106 -10.10 -1.53 -15.40
CA ILE A 106 -10.12 -1.02 -14.03
C ILE A 106 -9.00 -1.72 -13.24
N ARG A 107 -8.12 -0.92 -12.63
CA ARG A 107 -7.00 -1.42 -11.83
C ARG A 107 -7.48 -1.92 -10.47
N THR A 108 -6.87 -3.01 -9.98
CA THR A 108 -7.29 -3.64 -8.73
C THR A 108 -6.11 -3.94 -7.80
N ASN A 109 -6.38 -3.91 -6.49
CA ASN A 109 -5.48 -4.36 -5.44
C ASN A 109 -6.15 -5.52 -4.68
N CYS A 110 -5.65 -6.74 -4.88
CA CYS A 110 -6.15 -7.92 -4.17
C CYS A 110 -5.61 -7.91 -2.73
N THR A 111 -6.49 -7.72 -1.74
CA THR A 111 -6.13 -7.61 -0.32
C THR A 111 -6.44 -8.87 0.48
N LEU A 112 -5.96 -8.92 1.74
CA LEU A 112 -6.10 -10.05 2.65
C LEU A 112 -5.48 -11.34 2.09
N VAL A 113 -4.26 -11.21 1.57
CA VAL A 113 -3.53 -12.32 0.96
C VAL A 113 -2.50 -12.86 1.94
N PHE A 114 -2.68 -14.14 2.34
CA PHE A 114 -1.89 -14.82 3.36
C PHE A 114 -1.21 -16.09 2.84
N SER A 115 -1.30 -16.41 1.55
CA SER A 115 -0.63 -17.56 0.94
C SER A 115 -0.15 -17.28 -0.47
N VAL A 116 0.80 -18.07 -0.95
CA VAL A 116 1.29 -18.02 -2.34
C VAL A 116 0.19 -18.42 -3.31
N GLY A 117 -0.65 -19.41 -2.94
CA GLY A 117 -1.78 -19.83 -3.78
C GLY A 117 -2.82 -18.74 -4.00
N GLN A 118 -3.15 -17.94 -2.96
CA GLN A 118 -4.01 -16.77 -3.10
C GLN A 118 -3.39 -15.73 -4.06
N ALA A 119 -2.10 -15.46 -3.92
CA ALA A 119 -1.39 -14.53 -4.80
C ALA A 119 -1.38 -15.00 -6.26
N LEU A 120 -1.18 -16.30 -6.50
CA LEU A 120 -1.26 -16.88 -7.84
C LEU A 120 -2.65 -16.67 -8.47
N LEU A 121 -3.73 -16.90 -7.72
CA LEU A 121 -5.09 -16.66 -8.22
C LEU A 121 -5.34 -15.19 -8.56
N ALA A 122 -4.85 -14.27 -7.72
CA ALA A 122 -4.97 -12.83 -7.96
C ALA A 122 -4.24 -12.40 -9.24
N ALA A 123 -3.00 -12.85 -9.45
CA ALA A 123 -2.23 -12.58 -10.67
C ALA A 123 -2.91 -13.16 -11.94
N LYS A 124 -3.38 -14.41 -11.88
CA LYS A 124 -4.11 -15.04 -13.00
C LYS A 124 -5.42 -14.32 -13.32
N ALA A 125 -6.06 -13.69 -12.34
CA ALA A 125 -7.23 -12.84 -12.56
C ALA A 125 -6.87 -11.48 -13.19
N GLY A 126 -5.61 -11.04 -13.09
CA GLY A 126 -5.09 -9.80 -13.66
C GLY A 126 -5.08 -8.62 -12.66
N ALA A 127 -4.93 -8.89 -11.37
CA ALA A 127 -4.76 -7.86 -10.36
C ALA A 127 -3.53 -6.99 -10.66
N THR A 128 -3.65 -5.66 -10.50
CA THR A 128 -2.51 -4.73 -10.62
C THR A 128 -1.58 -4.88 -9.42
N TYR A 129 -2.15 -5.00 -8.23
CA TYR A 129 -1.44 -5.23 -6.98
C TYR A 129 -1.98 -6.44 -6.23
N VAL A 130 -1.09 -7.10 -5.50
CA VAL A 130 -1.44 -8.08 -4.47
C VAL A 130 -0.87 -7.63 -3.14
N SER A 131 -1.69 -7.62 -2.09
CA SER A 131 -1.29 -7.15 -0.77
C SER A 131 -1.11 -8.31 0.23
N PRO A 132 0.11 -8.89 0.36
CA PRO A 132 0.46 -9.76 1.48
C PRO A 132 0.55 -8.98 2.78
N PHE A 133 0.04 -9.56 3.88
CA PHE A 133 0.00 -8.92 5.18
C PHE A 133 1.15 -9.42 6.08
N VAL A 134 2.26 -8.69 6.10
CA VAL A 134 3.47 -9.05 6.86
C VAL A 134 3.17 -9.09 8.36
N GLY A 135 2.81 -7.98 8.96
CA GLY A 135 2.68 -7.89 10.41
C GLY A 135 1.56 -8.76 11.00
N ARG A 136 0.49 -9.05 10.25
CA ARG A 136 -0.55 -10.00 10.73
C ARG A 136 -0.07 -11.45 10.77
N LEU A 137 0.83 -11.84 9.86
CA LEU A 137 1.46 -13.16 9.93
C LEU A 137 2.43 -13.24 11.10
N ASP A 138 3.21 -12.19 11.35
CA ASP A 138 4.12 -12.14 12.49
C ASP A 138 3.36 -12.22 13.83
N ASP A 139 2.14 -11.66 13.92
CA ASP A 139 1.28 -11.78 15.12
C ASP A 139 0.95 -13.22 15.49
N ILE A 140 0.97 -14.13 14.53
CA ILE A 140 0.72 -15.58 14.74
C ILE A 140 2.00 -16.42 14.61
N ALA A 141 3.17 -15.79 14.80
CA ALA A 141 4.48 -16.43 14.70
C ALA A 141 4.76 -17.10 13.34
N SER A 142 4.19 -16.54 12.27
CA SER A 142 4.48 -16.95 10.89
C SER A 142 5.28 -15.84 10.21
N ALA A 143 6.39 -16.19 9.54
CA ALA A 143 7.30 -15.22 8.94
C ALA A 143 6.64 -14.50 7.74
N GLY A 144 6.06 -13.32 7.98
CA GLY A 144 5.34 -12.55 6.96
C GLY A 144 6.21 -12.14 5.79
N ILE A 145 7.48 -11.82 6.03
CA ILE A 145 8.42 -11.42 4.98
C ILE A 145 8.77 -12.57 4.02
N GLU A 146 8.80 -13.81 4.50
CA GLU A 146 9.04 -14.97 3.63
C GLU A 146 7.89 -15.18 2.63
N LEU A 147 6.68 -14.80 3.02
CA LEU A 147 5.54 -14.80 2.10
C LEU A 147 5.71 -13.75 1.00
N VAL A 148 6.22 -12.55 1.32
CA VAL A 148 6.54 -11.51 0.33
C VAL A 148 7.59 -12.03 -0.66
N ARG A 149 8.73 -12.54 -0.17
CA ARG A 149 9.81 -13.10 -0.99
C ARG A 149 9.31 -14.16 -1.98
N LYS A 150 8.58 -15.16 -1.49
CA LYS A 150 8.03 -16.23 -2.33
C LYS A 150 7.08 -15.73 -3.41
N LYS A 151 6.37 -14.63 -3.17
CA LYS A 151 5.47 -14.04 -4.18
C LYS A 151 6.25 -13.30 -5.25
N VAL A 152 7.24 -12.52 -4.87
CA VAL A 152 8.14 -11.85 -5.81
C VAL A 152 8.81 -12.90 -6.71
N GLU A 153 9.47 -13.89 -6.12
CA GLU A 153 10.10 -14.99 -6.86
C GLU A 153 9.13 -15.71 -7.82
N MET A 154 7.91 -15.96 -7.38
CA MET A 154 6.89 -16.60 -8.21
C MET A 154 6.46 -15.70 -9.38
N TYR A 155 6.26 -14.41 -9.15
CA TYR A 155 5.84 -13.48 -10.19
C TYR A 155 6.94 -13.27 -11.21
N ASP A 156 8.18 -13.13 -10.78
CA ASP A 156 9.35 -13.06 -11.66
C ASP A 156 9.52 -14.34 -12.49
N TYR A 157 9.37 -15.51 -11.85
CA TYR A 157 9.52 -16.80 -12.52
C TYR A 157 8.49 -17.04 -13.63
N TYR A 158 7.25 -16.57 -13.43
CA TYR A 158 6.15 -16.75 -14.40
C TYR A 158 5.83 -15.50 -15.21
N ASP A 159 6.63 -14.45 -15.09
CA ASP A 159 6.48 -13.18 -15.83
C ASP A 159 5.08 -12.55 -15.64
N TYR A 160 4.64 -12.43 -14.38
CA TYR A 160 3.40 -11.75 -14.04
C TYR A 160 3.62 -10.27 -13.85
N ASP A 161 2.81 -9.42 -14.48
CA ASP A 161 2.82 -7.96 -14.32
C ASP A 161 2.28 -7.48 -12.96
N THR A 162 1.68 -8.37 -12.15
CA THR A 162 1.11 -8.05 -10.84
C THR A 162 2.20 -7.66 -9.85
N GLN A 163 2.09 -6.46 -9.29
CA GLN A 163 3.06 -5.94 -8.31
C GLN A 163 2.76 -6.44 -6.89
N VAL A 164 3.80 -6.81 -6.16
CA VAL A 164 3.70 -7.19 -4.74
C VAL A 164 3.73 -5.94 -3.87
N LEU A 165 2.58 -5.58 -3.30
CA LEU A 165 2.39 -4.46 -2.39
C LEU A 165 2.37 -4.98 -0.95
N ALA A 166 3.53 -5.00 -0.29
CA ALA A 166 3.65 -5.46 1.10
C ALA A 166 2.83 -4.57 2.04
N ALA A 167 1.88 -5.16 2.75
CA ALA A 167 0.94 -4.47 3.63
C ALA A 167 1.09 -4.91 5.09
N SER A 168 0.38 -4.20 6.01
CA SER A 168 0.51 -4.44 7.45
C SER A 168 1.95 -4.25 7.95
N ILE A 169 2.66 -3.30 7.37
CA ILE A 169 4.00 -2.90 7.80
C ILE A 169 3.88 -2.13 9.13
N ARG A 170 4.76 -2.42 10.10
CA ARG A 170 4.67 -1.85 11.45
C ARG A 170 5.94 -1.18 11.94
N SER A 171 7.04 -1.36 11.23
CA SER A 171 8.35 -0.86 11.66
C SER A 171 9.25 -0.56 10.47
N THR A 172 10.30 0.23 10.74
CA THR A 172 11.39 0.48 9.80
C THR A 172 12.08 -0.83 9.37
N GLN A 173 12.21 -1.80 10.29
CA GLN A 173 12.79 -3.10 9.98
C GLN A 173 11.97 -3.88 8.95
N HIS A 174 10.62 -3.84 9.03
CA HIS A 174 9.76 -4.46 8.01
C HIS A 174 9.99 -3.81 6.63
N ILE A 175 10.20 -2.49 6.57
CA ILE A 175 10.48 -1.80 5.30
C ILE A 175 11.79 -2.33 4.69
N ILE A 176 12.85 -2.40 5.50
CA ILE A 176 14.15 -2.91 5.06
C ILE A 176 14.03 -4.35 4.55
N GLN A 177 13.34 -5.20 5.30
CA GLN A 177 13.09 -6.58 4.89
C GLN A 177 12.28 -6.70 3.59
N CYS A 178 11.31 -5.79 3.36
CA CYS A 178 10.57 -5.72 2.09
C CYS A 178 11.49 -5.35 0.92
N VAL A 179 12.42 -4.41 1.12
CA VAL A 179 13.44 -4.06 0.12
C VAL A 179 14.29 -5.28 -0.22
N GLU A 180 14.80 -5.99 0.80
CA GLU A 180 15.63 -7.20 0.63
C GLU A 180 14.86 -8.36 -0.01
N ALA A 181 13.55 -8.42 0.19
CA ALA A 181 12.68 -9.41 -0.43
C ALA A 181 12.27 -9.06 -1.86
N GLY A 182 12.61 -7.88 -2.37
CA GLY A 182 12.27 -7.44 -3.72
C GLY A 182 10.83 -6.96 -3.91
N ALA A 183 10.11 -6.57 -2.84
CA ALA A 183 8.76 -6.05 -2.97
C ALA A 183 8.70 -4.83 -3.90
N ASP A 184 7.69 -4.76 -4.76
CA ASP A 184 7.49 -3.63 -5.67
C ASP A 184 7.03 -2.37 -4.93
N VAL A 185 6.18 -2.56 -3.92
CA VAL A 185 5.57 -1.52 -3.11
C VAL A 185 5.56 -1.95 -1.64
N ALA A 186 5.78 -1.01 -0.72
CA ALA A 186 5.48 -1.20 0.69
C ALA A 186 4.52 -0.10 1.15
N THR A 187 3.37 -0.48 1.72
CA THR A 187 2.47 0.49 2.34
C THR A 187 2.69 0.52 3.85
N CYS A 188 3.07 1.70 4.35
CA CYS A 188 3.68 1.87 5.66
C CYS A 188 2.98 2.96 6.46
N PRO A 189 2.97 2.88 7.80
CA PRO A 189 2.63 4.04 8.61
C PRO A 189 3.70 5.13 8.46
N LEU A 190 3.30 6.40 8.54
CA LEU A 190 4.19 7.57 8.43
C LEU A 190 5.42 7.46 9.36
N SER A 191 5.20 6.98 10.58
CA SER A 191 6.27 6.81 11.57
C SER A 191 7.37 5.84 11.14
N ALA A 192 7.02 4.78 10.40
CA ALA A 192 8.00 3.82 9.88
C ALA A 192 8.81 4.42 8.72
N ILE A 193 8.17 5.20 7.84
CA ILE A 193 8.84 5.91 6.74
C ILE A 193 9.83 6.94 7.33
N LYS A 194 9.38 7.81 8.24
CA LYS A 194 10.24 8.80 8.90
C LYS A 194 11.35 8.15 9.73
N GLY A 195 11.12 6.96 10.25
CA GLY A 195 12.12 6.18 10.97
C GLY A 195 13.36 5.83 10.15
N LEU A 196 13.23 5.69 8.81
CA LEU A 196 14.34 5.43 7.90
C LEU A 196 15.41 6.56 7.90
N LEU A 197 15.01 7.78 8.23
CA LEU A 197 15.90 8.94 8.30
C LEU A 197 16.76 8.97 9.57
N LYS A 198 16.40 8.20 10.60
CA LYS A 198 17.07 8.25 11.90
C LYS A 198 18.32 7.38 11.90
N HIS A 199 19.50 8.01 11.97
CA HIS A 199 20.76 7.30 12.08
C HIS A 199 21.77 8.09 12.95
N PRO A 200 22.34 7.48 14.01
CA PRO A 200 23.27 8.18 14.92
C PRO A 200 24.48 8.78 14.23
N LEU A 201 25.01 8.11 13.18
CA LEU A 201 26.15 8.62 12.43
C LEU A 201 25.80 9.82 11.54
N THR A 202 24.57 9.94 11.08
CA THR A 202 24.10 11.14 10.37
C THR A 202 24.08 12.33 11.31
N ASP A 203 23.56 12.16 12.52
CA ASP A 203 23.49 13.23 13.53
C ASP A 203 24.88 13.69 13.95
N SER A 204 25.79 12.74 14.28
CA SER A 204 27.17 13.06 14.66
C SER A 204 27.99 13.63 13.51
N GLY A 205 27.80 13.13 12.29
CA GLY A 205 28.45 13.64 11.09
C GLY A 205 28.06 15.08 10.79
N LEU A 206 26.76 15.39 10.85
CA LEU A 206 26.26 16.76 10.68
C LEU A 206 26.82 17.72 11.73
N ALA A 207 26.83 17.31 13.00
CA ALA A 207 27.42 18.10 14.08
C ALA A 207 28.89 18.41 13.84
N THR A 208 29.67 17.40 13.38
CA THR A 208 31.09 17.57 13.02
C THR A 208 31.26 18.56 11.87
N PHE A 209 30.51 18.40 10.79
CA PHE A 209 30.59 19.29 9.62
C PHE A 209 30.28 20.75 9.99
N LEU A 210 29.25 20.97 10.80
CA LEU A 210 28.89 22.32 11.28
C LEU A 210 29.98 22.92 12.18
N ALA A 211 30.61 22.13 13.05
CA ALA A 211 31.71 22.58 13.90
C ALA A 211 32.95 22.97 13.07
N ASP A 212 33.33 22.17 12.09
CA ASP A 212 34.46 22.45 11.22
C ASP A 212 34.21 23.65 10.31
N TYR A 213 33.01 23.80 9.77
CA TYR A 213 32.62 24.99 9.02
C TYR A 213 32.78 26.28 9.84
N LYS A 214 32.33 26.28 11.10
CA LYS A 214 32.47 27.43 12.00
C LYS A 214 33.92 27.77 12.33
N LYS A 215 34.82 26.79 12.45
CA LYS A 215 36.27 27.03 12.68
C LYS A 215 36.92 27.81 11.56
N VAL A 216 36.47 27.61 10.32
CA VAL A 216 37.10 28.20 9.13
C VAL A 216 36.42 29.54 8.74
N ASN A 217 35.11 29.70 8.99
CA ASN A 217 34.32 30.82 8.47
C ASN A 217 33.69 31.69 9.60
N GLY A 218 33.85 31.34 10.84
CA GLY A 218 33.43 32.11 12.01
C GLY A 218 34.61 32.82 12.62
#